data_ae1013882c42a8e31483d06dc448bf70
#
_entry.id   ae1013882c42a8e31483d06dc448bf70
#
_cell.length_a   1.000
_cell.length_b   1.000
_cell.length_c   1.000
_cell.angle_alpha   90.00
_cell.angle_beta   90.00
_cell.angle_gamma   90.00
#
_symmetry.space_group_name_H-M   'P 1'
#
loop_
_entity.id
_entity.type
_entity.pdbx_description
1 polymer ?
#
loop_
_entity_poly.entity_id
_entity_poly.type
_entity_poly.pdbx_seq_one_letter_code
_entity_poly.pdbx_strand_id
1 'polypeptide(L)'
;MRRRMLLALAVPVLMMELFGGARAWSDPAPVEIDQETVVRTALASHPLVRMAVDRSRAQDAGVGTALADYYPHLTLSVDQLFLNSAFVGGVFPDYQPIAPELLNPTLTQEITDFGRRHYRVSAARNRLESRRQELAEARLSVVYRARVAYDQLAMFEHLLVAAKKGVEDATLHYRQAALRLSSGFGVVTDVTMARLLMEKTRLAEIRTENSLRKAQADLAYAMGQETGVYRTKAEELPAAPSPVSLSEAMAYAMAHRPLLLAAQARDREARNRVDEVRTRNYPHLSLFAQGYLLWGVPATISGAPAGSGLFLPTFQSGVALTVPIFVGGEIVHETEQARMESRRESEKTRLIRIRIARNIRKLVLDMKTQEETLSLDERRFENARTNLSLVEKRFSRGLVDGVTALDAQTELIASRERLVADRYRLEMIREALDRETGRRVGF
;
A
#
# COMPACT_ATOMS: atom_id res chain seq x y z
N MET A 1 50.95 -24.44 -36.88
CA MET A 1 50.30 -25.21 -37.99
C MET A 1 48.79 -24.97 -37.93
N ARG A 2 48.33 -24.08 -38.86
CA ARG A 2 47.26 -24.29 -39.87
C ARG A 2 45.98 -24.97 -39.32
N ARG A 3 44.78 -24.32 -39.28
CA ARG A 3 44.00 -23.80 -40.44
C ARG A 3 43.01 -22.70 -40.02
N ARG A 4 43.05 -21.61 -40.72
CA ARG A 4 41.95 -20.64 -40.91
C ARG A 4 40.93 -21.31 -41.83
N MET A 5 39.64 -21.11 -41.56
CA MET A 5 38.64 -21.20 -42.63
C MET A 5 37.60 -20.11 -42.44
N LEU A 6 37.67 -19.17 -43.36
CA LEU A 6 36.71 -18.16 -43.70
C LEU A 6 35.41 -18.84 -44.17
N LEU A 7 34.26 -18.35 -43.72
CA LEU A 7 33.05 -18.39 -44.52
C LEU A 7 32.34 -17.05 -44.38
N ALA A 8 32.38 -16.35 -45.49
CA ALA A 8 31.73 -15.08 -45.71
C ALA A 8 30.30 -15.29 -46.30
N LEU A 9 29.45 -14.28 -46.09
CA LEU A 9 28.31 -13.88 -46.91
C LEU A 9 27.06 -14.80 -46.96
N ALA A 10 26.01 -14.33 -46.27
CA ALA A 10 24.70 -14.07 -46.91
C ALA A 10 23.88 -13.14 -45.98
N VAL A 11 23.86 -11.86 -46.36
CA VAL A 11 22.81 -10.89 -45.93
C VAL A 11 21.68 -11.02 -46.95
N PRO A 12 20.48 -11.41 -46.59
CA PRO A 12 19.31 -11.01 -47.37
C PRO A 12 18.73 -9.73 -46.76
N VAL A 13 18.73 -8.74 -47.57
CA VAL A 13 17.88 -7.55 -47.53
C VAL A 13 16.43 -7.98 -47.30
N LEU A 14 15.92 -7.71 -46.12
CA LEU A 14 14.49 -7.65 -45.85
C LEU A 14 14.16 -6.26 -45.28
N MET A 15 14.31 -5.27 -46.15
CA MET A 15 13.68 -3.98 -46.04
C MET A 15 12.40 -4.07 -46.84
N MET A 16 11.27 -4.17 -46.19
CA MET A 16 9.96 -3.69 -46.66
C MET A 16 8.86 -4.41 -45.86
N GLU A 17 8.44 -3.73 -44.83
CA GLU A 17 7.05 -3.67 -44.36
C GLU A 17 6.97 -2.95 -42.99
N LEU A 18 7.43 -1.67 -42.99
CA LEU A 18 7.20 -0.76 -41.85
C LEU A 18 6.21 0.36 -42.26
N PHE A 19 5.14 -0.03 -42.93
CA PHE A 19 3.93 0.79 -43.07
C PHE A 19 2.73 -0.06 -42.60
N GLY A 20 2.82 -0.60 -41.41
CA GLY A 20 1.68 -1.13 -40.66
C GLY A 20 0.90 0.03 -40.08
N GLY A 21 -0.31 0.24 -40.57
CA GLY A 21 -1.18 1.35 -40.32
C GLY A 21 -1.24 1.85 -38.88
N ALA A 22 -1.33 3.15 -38.75
CA ALA A 22 -1.82 3.77 -37.51
C ALA A 22 -3.14 3.08 -37.17
N ARG A 23 -3.07 2.12 -36.24
CA ARG A 23 -4.27 1.64 -35.56
C ARG A 23 -4.85 2.87 -34.88
N ALA A 24 -5.93 3.37 -35.45
CA ALA A 24 -6.77 4.30 -34.73
C ALA A 24 -7.02 3.64 -33.36
N TRP A 25 -6.57 4.27 -32.29
CA TRP A 25 -6.96 3.89 -30.95
C TRP A 25 -8.47 4.14 -30.87
N SER A 26 -9.25 3.14 -31.23
CA SER A 26 -10.63 3.09 -30.81
C SER A 26 -10.56 2.84 -29.31
N ASP A 27 -10.94 3.82 -28.51
CA ASP A 27 -11.13 3.62 -27.09
C ASP A 27 -12.01 2.35 -26.91
N PRO A 28 -11.56 1.37 -26.14
CA PRO A 28 -12.39 0.18 -25.91
C PRO A 28 -13.72 0.60 -25.31
N ALA A 29 -14.81 -0.08 -25.72
CA ALA A 29 -16.12 0.20 -25.17
C ALA A 29 -16.08 0.14 -23.64
N PRO A 30 -16.66 1.11 -22.92
CA PRO A 30 -16.61 1.14 -21.47
C PRO A 30 -17.28 -0.10 -20.86
N VAL A 31 -16.60 -0.73 -19.92
CA VAL A 31 -17.12 -1.88 -19.19
C VAL A 31 -17.97 -1.37 -18.03
N GLU A 32 -19.24 -1.78 -17.98
CA GLU A 32 -20.10 -1.46 -16.84
C GLU A 32 -19.70 -2.26 -15.61
N ILE A 33 -19.48 -1.55 -14.50
CA ILE A 33 -19.00 -2.12 -13.26
C ILE A 33 -19.76 -1.57 -12.05
N ASP A 34 -20.01 -2.42 -11.07
CA ASP A 34 -20.60 -2.06 -9.77
C ASP A 34 -19.51 -1.92 -8.69
N GLN A 35 -19.83 -1.20 -7.62
CA GLN A 35 -18.88 -0.90 -6.55
C GLN A 35 -18.30 -2.17 -5.89
N GLU A 36 -19.12 -3.22 -5.73
CA GLU A 36 -18.68 -4.49 -5.14
C GLU A 36 -17.65 -5.20 -6.00
N THR A 37 -17.86 -5.25 -7.31
CA THR A 37 -16.91 -5.84 -8.27
C THR A 37 -15.61 -5.05 -8.32
N VAL A 38 -15.66 -3.71 -8.25
CA VAL A 38 -14.47 -2.86 -8.13
C VAL A 38 -13.65 -3.23 -6.91
N VAL A 39 -14.28 -3.33 -5.74
CA VAL A 39 -13.62 -3.70 -4.48
C VAL A 39 -13.02 -5.11 -4.56
N ARG A 40 -13.78 -6.08 -5.09
CA ARG A 40 -13.32 -7.46 -5.24
C ARG A 40 -12.11 -7.55 -6.15
N THR A 41 -12.16 -6.87 -7.30
CA THR A 41 -11.04 -6.82 -8.24
C THR A 41 -9.81 -6.15 -7.62
N ALA A 42 -9.99 -5.01 -6.94
CA ALA A 42 -8.91 -4.31 -6.25
C ALA A 42 -8.23 -5.19 -5.20
N LEU A 43 -9.00 -5.90 -4.37
CA LEU A 43 -8.43 -6.80 -3.35
C LEU A 43 -7.67 -7.98 -3.96
N ALA A 44 -8.09 -8.48 -5.12
CA ALA A 44 -7.44 -9.61 -5.80
C ALA A 44 -6.17 -9.20 -6.56
N SER A 45 -6.18 -8.04 -7.21
CA SER A 45 -5.12 -7.65 -8.17
C SER A 45 -4.15 -6.59 -7.66
N HIS A 46 -4.54 -5.74 -6.68
CA HIS A 46 -3.77 -4.57 -6.34
C HIS A 46 -2.39 -4.91 -5.71
N PRO A 47 -1.27 -4.37 -6.26
CA PRO A 47 0.09 -4.70 -5.80
C PRO A 47 0.33 -4.44 -4.31
N LEU A 48 -0.28 -3.41 -3.72
CA LEU A 48 -0.13 -3.11 -2.29
C LEU A 48 -0.62 -4.26 -1.40
N VAL A 49 -1.70 -4.96 -1.77
CA VAL A 49 -2.21 -6.10 -1.02
C VAL A 49 -1.24 -7.28 -1.16
N ARG A 50 -0.76 -7.56 -2.38
CA ARG A 50 0.21 -8.64 -2.63
C ARG A 50 1.50 -8.41 -1.85
N MET A 51 2.06 -7.19 -1.90
CA MET A 51 3.24 -6.83 -1.11
C MET A 51 3.03 -7.01 0.40
N ALA A 52 1.86 -6.69 0.93
CA ALA A 52 1.56 -6.88 2.35
C ALA A 52 1.39 -8.36 2.72
N VAL A 53 0.82 -9.18 1.83
CA VAL A 53 0.75 -10.65 1.99
C VAL A 53 2.15 -11.25 2.04
N ASP A 54 3.02 -10.86 1.10
CA ASP A 54 4.39 -11.40 1.03
C ASP A 54 5.22 -10.96 2.26
N ARG A 55 5.06 -9.73 2.74
CA ARG A 55 5.68 -9.28 4.00
C ARG A 55 5.20 -10.09 5.21
N SER A 56 3.91 -10.43 5.25
CA SER A 56 3.35 -11.25 6.33
C SER A 56 3.89 -12.69 6.27
N ARG A 57 3.98 -13.29 5.07
CA ARG A 57 4.56 -14.62 4.86
C ARG A 57 6.05 -14.66 5.16
N ALA A 58 6.81 -13.65 4.74
CA ALA A 58 8.22 -13.53 5.07
C ALA A 58 8.45 -13.48 6.59
N GLN A 59 7.58 -12.76 7.31
CA GLN A 59 7.68 -12.72 8.77
C GLN A 59 7.22 -14.02 9.45
N ASP A 60 6.29 -14.76 8.86
CA ASP A 60 5.91 -16.09 9.34
C ASP A 60 7.09 -17.07 9.24
N ALA A 61 7.82 -17.05 8.12
CA ALA A 61 9.09 -17.75 8.00
C ALA A 61 10.13 -17.26 9.03
N GLY A 62 10.15 -15.96 9.35
CA GLY A 62 10.98 -15.39 10.41
C GLY A 62 10.68 -15.92 11.81
N VAL A 63 9.44 -16.34 12.09
CA VAL A 63 9.10 -17.07 13.32
C VAL A 63 9.73 -18.45 13.31
N GLY A 64 9.70 -19.14 12.15
CA GLY A 64 10.41 -20.42 11.97
C GLY A 64 11.92 -20.29 12.22
N THR A 65 12.54 -19.22 11.71
CA THR A 65 13.96 -18.92 12.00
C THR A 65 14.24 -18.74 13.50
N ALA A 66 13.35 -18.02 14.21
CA ALA A 66 13.50 -17.84 15.66
C ALA A 66 13.27 -19.16 16.44
N LEU A 67 12.45 -20.06 15.93
CA LEU A 67 12.23 -21.39 16.50
C LEU A 67 13.40 -22.36 16.22
N ALA A 68 14.19 -22.11 15.17
CA ALA A 68 15.32 -22.95 14.81
C ALA A 68 16.34 -23.08 15.96
N ASP A 69 16.48 -22.04 16.80
CA ASP A 69 17.36 -22.06 17.98
C ASP A 69 16.95 -23.12 19.04
N TYR A 70 15.76 -23.72 18.94
CA TYR A 70 15.31 -24.82 19.80
C TYR A 70 15.75 -26.21 19.29
N TYR A 71 16.24 -26.28 18.07
CA TYR A 71 16.66 -27.54 17.42
C TYR A 71 18.18 -27.65 17.39
N PRO A 72 18.72 -28.88 17.29
CA PRO A 72 20.15 -29.07 17.11
C PRO A 72 20.66 -28.49 15.79
N HIS A 73 21.82 -27.85 15.84
CA HIS A 73 22.52 -27.34 14.68
C HIS A 73 23.66 -28.28 14.34
N LEU A 74 23.64 -28.84 13.13
CA LEU A 74 24.71 -29.66 12.59
C LEU A 74 25.44 -28.85 11.50
N THR A 75 26.71 -28.60 11.69
CA THR A 75 27.57 -27.94 10.72
C THR A 75 28.70 -28.88 10.32
N LEU A 76 29.12 -28.81 9.08
CA LEU A 76 30.30 -29.49 8.57
C LEU A 76 31.25 -28.40 8.05
N SER A 77 32.43 -28.28 8.64
CA SER A 77 33.49 -27.45 8.11
C SER A 77 34.62 -28.32 7.56
N VAL A 78 35.22 -27.82 6.48
CA VAL A 78 36.42 -28.38 5.87
C VAL A 78 37.45 -27.27 5.87
N ASP A 79 38.48 -27.46 6.67
CA ASP A 79 39.55 -26.48 6.84
C ASP A 79 40.87 -27.01 6.28
N GLN A 80 41.49 -26.29 5.39
CA GLN A 80 42.85 -26.58 4.94
C GLN A 80 43.83 -25.78 5.82
N LEU A 81 44.61 -26.52 6.59
CA LEU A 81 45.61 -25.92 7.48
C LEU A 81 46.97 -25.85 6.77
N PHE A 82 47.58 -24.69 6.75
CA PHE A 82 48.96 -24.54 6.31
C PHE A 82 49.84 -24.44 7.57
N LEU A 83 50.43 -25.55 7.97
CA LEU A 83 51.28 -25.64 9.13
C LEU A 83 52.74 -25.54 8.71
N ASN A 84 53.48 -24.66 9.34
CA ASN A 84 54.94 -24.61 9.20
C ASN A 84 55.55 -25.60 10.20
N SER A 85 56.46 -26.44 9.72
CA SER A 85 57.10 -27.53 10.50
C SER A 85 57.82 -27.07 11.77
N ALA A 86 58.11 -25.77 11.93
CA ALA A 86 58.65 -25.22 13.16
C ALA A 86 57.77 -25.38 14.39
N PHE A 87 56.46 -25.65 14.21
CA PHE A 87 55.47 -25.81 15.31
C PHE A 87 55.39 -27.24 15.88
N VAL A 88 55.92 -28.21 15.15
CA VAL A 88 55.92 -29.62 15.58
C VAL A 88 57.30 -30.03 16.12
N GLY A 89 57.69 -29.37 17.19
CA GLY A 89 58.79 -29.77 18.08
C GLY A 89 60.07 -30.27 17.45
N GLY A 90 61.00 -29.39 17.12
CA GLY A 90 62.46 -29.53 17.25
C GLY A 90 63.23 -30.68 16.55
N VAL A 91 62.61 -31.52 15.71
CA VAL A 91 63.29 -32.74 15.26
C VAL A 91 63.33 -32.90 13.72
N PHE A 92 62.86 -31.97 12.93
CA PHE A 92 62.84 -32.12 11.48
C PHE A 92 63.70 -31.07 10.78
N PRO A 93 64.82 -31.47 10.11
CA PRO A 93 65.70 -30.53 9.42
C PRO A 93 65.18 -30.04 8.07
N ASP A 94 64.09 -30.60 7.52
CA ASP A 94 63.58 -30.20 6.22
C ASP A 94 62.23 -29.47 6.38
N TYR A 95 62.26 -28.19 6.08
CA TYR A 95 61.10 -27.30 6.03
C TYR A 95 60.16 -27.72 4.88
N GLN A 96 59.25 -28.64 5.15
CA GLN A 96 58.16 -28.94 4.20
C GLN A 96 56.87 -28.39 4.76
N PRO A 97 56.18 -27.44 4.07
CA PRO A 97 54.88 -26.98 4.47
C PRO A 97 53.93 -28.19 4.33
N ILE A 98 53.28 -28.54 5.44
CA ILE A 98 52.21 -29.53 5.46
C ILE A 98 50.87 -28.80 5.32
N ALA A 99 50.02 -29.31 4.49
CA ALA A 99 48.68 -28.78 4.26
C ALA A 99 47.62 -29.89 4.55
N PRO A 100 47.48 -30.29 5.83
CA PRO A 100 46.45 -31.26 6.17
C PRO A 100 45.06 -30.67 6.00
N GLU A 101 44.13 -31.49 5.54
CA GLU A 101 42.75 -31.18 5.50
C GLU A 101 42.07 -31.67 6.79
N LEU A 102 41.25 -30.79 7.38
CA LEU A 102 40.50 -31.07 8.60
C LEU A 102 39.01 -31.03 8.31
N LEU A 103 38.35 -32.15 8.41
CA LEU A 103 36.89 -32.27 8.36
C LEU A 103 36.36 -32.22 9.79
N ASN A 104 35.50 -31.28 10.08
CA ASN A 104 34.96 -31.03 11.42
C ASN A 104 33.43 -30.98 11.39
N PRO A 105 32.72 -32.13 11.52
CA PRO A 105 31.31 -32.15 11.84
C PRO A 105 31.09 -31.66 13.29
N THR A 106 30.25 -30.65 13.47
CA THR A 106 29.92 -30.12 14.78
C THR A 106 28.42 -30.08 14.98
N LEU A 107 27.93 -30.78 16.01
CA LEU A 107 26.56 -30.74 16.48
C LEU A 107 26.51 -29.87 17.75
N THR A 108 25.65 -28.87 17.74
CA THR A 108 25.40 -28.04 18.93
C THR A 108 23.90 -27.98 19.22
N GLN A 109 23.54 -28.11 20.50
CA GLN A 109 22.17 -27.99 20.97
C GLN A 109 22.15 -27.14 22.24
N GLU A 110 21.46 -26.02 22.19
CA GLU A 110 21.19 -25.22 23.38
C GLU A 110 20.18 -25.96 24.26
N ILE A 111 20.54 -26.30 25.52
CA ILE A 111 19.65 -26.95 26.48
C ILE A 111 18.82 -25.89 27.17
N THR A 112 19.47 -24.89 27.76
CA THR A 112 18.79 -23.76 28.42
C THR A 112 19.62 -22.49 28.28
N ASP A 113 18.92 -21.38 28.03
CA ASP A 113 19.45 -20.02 27.92
C ASP A 113 18.69 -19.04 28.85
N PHE A 114 18.01 -19.60 29.85
CA PHE A 114 17.22 -18.90 30.87
C PHE A 114 16.19 -17.92 30.26
N GLY A 115 15.63 -18.26 29.10
CA GLY A 115 14.51 -17.57 28.49
C GLY A 115 14.87 -16.71 27.27
N ARG A 116 16.14 -16.60 26.85
CA ARG A 116 16.55 -15.80 25.69
C ARG A 116 15.78 -16.22 24.43
N ARG A 117 15.74 -17.53 24.10
CA ARG A 117 14.98 -18.07 22.96
C ARG A 117 13.48 -17.80 23.11
N HIS A 118 12.92 -17.91 24.29
CA HIS A 118 11.52 -17.60 24.56
C HIS A 118 11.19 -16.15 24.18
N TYR A 119 11.97 -15.18 24.64
CA TYR A 119 11.75 -13.77 24.33
C TYR A 119 11.98 -13.48 22.85
N ARG A 120 12.98 -14.10 22.20
CA ARG A 120 13.23 -14.00 20.76
C ARG A 120 12.03 -14.50 19.96
N VAL A 121 11.49 -15.67 20.26
CA VAL A 121 10.30 -16.22 19.59
C VAL A 121 9.07 -15.37 19.88
N SER A 122 8.90 -14.87 21.10
CA SER A 122 7.81 -13.97 21.47
C SER A 122 7.89 -12.63 20.70
N ALA A 123 9.08 -12.06 20.54
CA ALA A 123 9.31 -10.89 19.72
C ALA A 123 8.98 -11.16 18.24
N ALA A 124 9.44 -12.29 17.68
CA ALA A 124 9.14 -12.69 16.31
C ALA A 124 7.64 -12.87 16.05
N ARG A 125 6.90 -13.49 17.01
CA ARG A 125 5.45 -13.66 16.95
C ARG A 125 4.71 -12.31 17.01
N ASN A 126 5.12 -11.40 17.88
CA ASN A 126 4.52 -10.06 17.94
C ASN A 126 4.81 -9.26 16.68
N ARG A 127 5.99 -9.42 16.05
CA ARG A 127 6.30 -8.86 14.75
C ARG A 127 5.40 -9.43 13.66
N LEU A 128 5.16 -10.74 13.67
CA LEU A 128 4.22 -11.38 12.75
C LEU A 128 2.81 -10.82 12.91
N GLU A 129 2.35 -10.66 14.16
CA GLU A 129 1.04 -10.06 14.43
C GLU A 129 0.97 -8.62 13.91
N SER A 130 2.01 -7.81 14.09
CA SER A 130 2.07 -6.48 13.49
C SER A 130 1.93 -6.53 11.96
N ARG A 131 2.61 -7.48 11.28
CA ARG A 131 2.53 -7.64 9.81
C ARG A 131 1.13 -8.10 9.35
N ARG A 132 0.45 -8.95 10.12
CA ARG A 132 -0.94 -9.34 9.84
C ARG A 132 -1.89 -8.14 9.94
N GLN A 133 -1.71 -7.30 10.95
CA GLN A 133 -2.50 -6.07 11.08
C GLN A 133 -2.15 -5.03 10.01
N GLU A 134 -0.89 -4.94 9.56
CA GLU A 134 -0.49 -4.13 8.41
C GLU A 134 -1.13 -4.62 7.10
N LEU A 135 -1.29 -5.93 6.92
CA LEU A 135 -2.04 -6.51 5.80
C LEU A 135 -3.52 -6.11 5.86
N ALA A 136 -4.14 -6.17 7.04
CA ALA A 136 -5.51 -5.70 7.22
C ALA A 136 -5.65 -4.20 6.89
N GLU A 137 -4.70 -3.36 7.32
CA GLU A 137 -4.65 -1.94 6.98
C GLU A 137 -4.46 -1.69 5.47
N ALA A 138 -3.61 -2.48 4.81
CA ALA A 138 -3.42 -2.38 3.36
C ALA A 138 -4.71 -2.71 2.60
N ARG A 139 -5.41 -3.78 3.00
CA ARG A 139 -6.73 -4.15 2.44
C ARG A 139 -7.75 -3.03 2.66
N LEU A 140 -7.86 -2.52 3.87
CA LEU A 140 -8.76 -1.41 4.21
C LEU A 140 -8.46 -0.16 3.37
N SER A 141 -7.19 0.15 3.18
CA SER A 141 -6.76 1.29 2.36
C SER A 141 -7.08 1.10 0.88
N VAL A 142 -6.96 -0.12 0.35
CA VAL A 142 -7.30 -0.45 -1.05
C VAL A 142 -8.81 -0.39 -1.23
N VAL A 143 -9.61 -0.96 -0.33
CA VAL A 143 -11.08 -0.88 -0.36
C VAL A 143 -11.54 0.57 -0.37
N TYR A 144 -11.03 1.39 0.55
CA TYR A 144 -11.35 2.82 0.60
C TYR A 144 -11.04 3.54 -0.72
N ARG A 145 -9.83 3.36 -1.27
CA ARG A 145 -9.44 3.99 -2.53
C ARG A 145 -10.31 3.53 -3.70
N ALA A 146 -10.64 2.25 -3.75
CA ALA A 146 -11.48 1.67 -4.79
C ALA A 146 -12.89 2.26 -4.77
N ARG A 147 -13.49 2.41 -3.58
CA ARG A 147 -14.81 3.01 -3.41
C ARG A 147 -14.83 4.48 -3.74
N VAL A 148 -13.87 5.25 -3.20
CA VAL A 148 -13.77 6.68 -3.50
C VAL A 148 -13.54 6.92 -5.00
N ALA A 149 -12.73 6.10 -5.68
CA ALA A 149 -12.51 6.22 -7.12
C ALA A 149 -13.79 5.89 -7.90
N TYR A 150 -14.57 4.88 -7.46
CA TYR A 150 -15.88 4.56 -8.04
C TYR A 150 -16.86 5.73 -7.88
N ASP A 151 -16.97 6.29 -6.67
CA ASP A 151 -17.88 7.41 -6.38
C ASP A 151 -17.48 8.67 -7.17
N GLN A 152 -16.17 8.91 -7.33
CA GLN A 152 -15.68 10.01 -8.17
C GLN A 152 -16.03 9.79 -9.65
N LEU A 153 -15.91 8.58 -10.17
CA LEU A 153 -16.32 8.25 -11.53
C LEU A 153 -17.83 8.48 -11.72
N ALA A 154 -18.65 7.95 -10.82
CA ALA A 154 -20.10 8.15 -10.85
C ALA A 154 -20.48 9.63 -10.75
N MET A 155 -19.82 10.38 -9.88
CA MET A 155 -20.01 11.83 -9.77
C MET A 155 -19.76 12.55 -11.10
N PHE A 156 -18.65 12.25 -11.80
CA PHE A 156 -18.34 12.91 -13.05
C PHE A 156 -19.23 12.44 -14.20
N GLU A 157 -19.77 11.22 -14.18
CA GLU A 157 -20.80 10.77 -15.11
C GLU A 157 -22.09 11.59 -14.95
N HIS A 158 -22.56 11.78 -13.73
CA HIS A 158 -23.74 12.61 -13.45
C HIS A 158 -23.50 14.09 -13.73
N LEU A 159 -22.30 14.62 -13.41
CA LEU A 159 -21.94 16.00 -13.75
C LEU A 159 -21.87 16.22 -15.27
N LEU A 160 -21.40 15.24 -16.03
CA LEU A 160 -21.40 15.35 -17.50
C LEU A 160 -22.81 15.39 -18.08
N VAL A 161 -23.74 14.61 -17.53
CA VAL A 161 -25.16 14.67 -17.90
C VAL A 161 -25.72 16.07 -17.59
N ALA A 162 -25.41 16.63 -16.41
CA ALA A 162 -25.84 17.99 -16.03
C ALA A 162 -25.22 19.08 -16.94
N ALA A 163 -23.92 18.96 -17.26
CA ALA A 163 -23.25 19.89 -18.16
C ALA A 163 -23.79 19.87 -19.57
N LYS A 164 -24.04 18.67 -20.14
CA LYS A 164 -24.68 18.52 -21.47
C LYS A 164 -26.06 19.17 -21.50
N LYS A 165 -26.85 18.98 -20.44
CA LYS A 165 -28.15 19.64 -20.32
C LYS A 165 -28.00 21.17 -20.24
N GLY A 166 -26.98 21.65 -19.51
CA GLY A 166 -26.65 23.10 -19.46
C GLY A 166 -26.32 23.68 -20.83
N VAL A 167 -25.58 22.96 -21.66
CA VAL A 167 -25.27 23.36 -23.05
C VAL A 167 -26.51 23.39 -23.92
N GLU A 168 -27.37 22.36 -23.80
CA GLU A 168 -28.63 22.30 -24.53
C GLU A 168 -29.53 23.50 -24.19
N ASP A 169 -29.73 23.77 -22.90
CA ASP A 169 -30.55 24.87 -22.40
C ASP A 169 -29.98 26.23 -22.84
N ALA A 170 -28.67 26.45 -22.70
CA ALA A 170 -28.01 27.69 -23.14
C ALA A 170 -28.07 27.90 -24.67
N THR A 171 -27.96 26.82 -25.44
CA THR A 171 -28.10 26.87 -26.91
C THR A 171 -29.51 27.26 -27.31
N LEU A 172 -30.54 26.73 -26.65
CA LEU A 172 -31.93 27.08 -26.86
C LEU A 172 -32.17 28.59 -26.60
N HIS A 173 -31.64 29.12 -25.49
CA HIS A 173 -31.73 30.55 -25.16
C HIS A 173 -31.03 31.45 -26.19
N TYR A 174 -29.83 31.05 -26.62
CA TYR A 174 -29.14 31.79 -27.68
C TYR A 174 -29.99 31.86 -28.98
N ARG A 175 -30.58 30.73 -29.41
CA ARG A 175 -31.46 30.70 -30.58
C ARG A 175 -32.70 31.60 -30.42
N GLN A 176 -33.33 31.59 -29.22
CA GLN A 176 -34.46 32.44 -28.89
C GLN A 176 -34.10 33.91 -28.92
N ALA A 177 -32.97 34.31 -28.33
CA ALA A 177 -32.49 35.70 -28.35
C ALA A 177 -32.21 36.15 -29.80
N ALA A 178 -31.57 35.33 -30.63
CA ALA A 178 -31.28 35.64 -32.03
C ALA A 178 -32.56 35.79 -32.86
N LEU A 179 -33.57 34.94 -32.68
CA LEU A 179 -34.88 35.05 -33.31
C LEU A 179 -35.62 36.34 -32.92
N ARG A 180 -35.61 36.71 -31.65
CA ARG A 180 -36.21 37.99 -31.19
C ARG A 180 -35.53 39.22 -31.80
N LEU A 181 -34.19 39.22 -31.90
CA LEU A 181 -33.44 40.28 -32.54
C LEU A 181 -33.82 40.41 -34.03
N SER A 182 -33.85 39.28 -34.78
CA SER A 182 -34.20 39.28 -36.19
C SER A 182 -35.65 39.68 -36.46
N SER A 183 -36.55 39.50 -35.48
CA SER A 183 -37.97 39.91 -35.55
C SER A 183 -38.18 41.36 -35.05
N GLY A 184 -37.12 42.09 -34.71
CA GLY A 184 -37.20 43.48 -34.25
C GLY A 184 -37.66 43.68 -32.79
N PHE A 185 -37.82 42.60 -32.02
CA PHE A 185 -38.27 42.61 -30.60
C PHE A 185 -37.14 42.36 -29.60
N GLY A 186 -35.88 42.20 -30.03
CA GLY A 186 -34.71 41.94 -29.20
C GLY A 186 -33.63 43.01 -29.34
N VAL A 187 -32.67 43.00 -28.41
CA VAL A 187 -31.48 43.84 -28.42
C VAL A 187 -30.19 43.01 -28.65
N VAL A 188 -29.19 43.62 -29.27
CA VAL A 188 -27.92 42.96 -29.58
C VAL A 188 -27.21 42.41 -28.33
N THR A 189 -27.35 43.14 -27.21
CA THR A 189 -26.75 42.73 -25.93
C THR A 189 -27.28 41.38 -25.44
N ASP A 190 -28.59 41.10 -25.61
CA ASP A 190 -29.20 39.85 -25.18
C ASP A 190 -28.59 38.65 -25.96
N VAL A 191 -28.41 38.82 -27.27
CA VAL A 191 -27.80 37.79 -28.15
C VAL A 191 -26.35 37.56 -27.75
N THR A 192 -25.58 38.63 -27.49
CA THR A 192 -24.17 38.53 -27.11
C THR A 192 -24.01 37.83 -25.78
N MET A 193 -24.84 38.18 -24.77
CA MET A 193 -24.82 37.54 -23.45
C MET A 193 -25.25 36.06 -23.50
N ALA A 194 -26.31 35.74 -24.26
CA ALA A 194 -26.74 34.36 -24.44
C ALA A 194 -25.67 33.48 -25.14
N ARG A 195 -24.96 34.08 -26.13
CA ARG A 195 -23.81 33.43 -26.77
C ARG A 195 -22.66 33.18 -25.77
N LEU A 196 -22.33 34.17 -24.95
CA LEU A 196 -21.30 34.03 -23.93
C LEU A 196 -21.63 32.91 -22.94
N LEU A 197 -22.90 32.78 -22.50
CA LEU A 197 -23.32 31.67 -21.65
C LEU A 197 -23.19 30.32 -22.37
N MET A 198 -23.61 30.23 -23.64
CA MET A 198 -23.48 28.99 -24.43
C MET A 198 -22.00 28.57 -24.55
N GLU A 199 -21.09 29.49 -24.84
CA GLU A 199 -19.67 29.20 -24.90
C GLU A 199 -19.08 28.81 -23.53
N LYS A 200 -19.53 29.44 -22.44
CA LYS A 200 -19.13 29.13 -21.06
C LYS A 200 -19.60 27.73 -20.65
N THR A 201 -20.84 27.38 -20.95
CA THR A 201 -21.37 26.02 -20.66
C THR A 201 -20.68 24.94 -21.51
N ARG A 202 -20.35 25.26 -22.77
CA ARG A 202 -19.58 24.35 -23.62
C ARG A 202 -18.17 24.09 -23.08
N LEU A 203 -17.50 25.13 -22.56
CA LEU A 203 -16.21 24.97 -21.89
C LEU A 203 -16.33 24.12 -20.61
N ALA A 204 -17.41 24.27 -19.84
CA ALA A 204 -17.68 23.46 -18.67
C ALA A 204 -17.88 21.99 -19.04
N GLU A 205 -18.63 21.67 -20.11
CA GLU A 205 -18.79 20.31 -20.65
C GLU A 205 -17.43 19.68 -20.99
N ILE A 206 -16.57 20.38 -21.77
CA ILE A 206 -15.25 19.89 -22.14
C ILE A 206 -14.38 19.59 -20.89
N ARG A 207 -14.42 20.47 -19.89
CA ARG A 207 -13.68 20.26 -18.64
C ARG A 207 -14.19 19.06 -17.85
N THR A 208 -15.51 18.87 -17.79
CA THR A 208 -16.13 17.76 -17.10
C THR A 208 -15.83 16.43 -17.80
N GLU A 209 -15.86 16.42 -19.15
CA GLU A 209 -15.47 15.23 -19.93
C GLU A 209 -14.01 14.84 -19.68
N ASN A 210 -13.09 15.81 -19.62
CA ASN A 210 -11.70 15.54 -19.27
C ASN A 210 -11.57 15.01 -17.82
N SER A 211 -12.36 15.53 -16.88
CA SER A 211 -12.38 15.05 -15.49
C SER A 211 -12.91 13.62 -15.41
N LEU A 212 -13.92 13.27 -16.20
CA LEU A 212 -14.42 11.91 -16.33
C LEU A 212 -13.34 10.94 -16.80
N ARG A 213 -12.59 11.31 -17.86
CA ARG A 213 -11.49 10.48 -18.37
C ARG A 213 -10.38 10.28 -17.30
N LYS A 214 -10.08 11.31 -16.51
CA LYS A 214 -9.16 11.18 -15.37
C LYS A 214 -9.69 10.25 -14.30
N ALA A 215 -10.97 10.37 -13.94
CA ALA A 215 -11.59 9.47 -12.96
C ALA A 215 -11.62 8.00 -13.42
N GLN A 216 -11.76 7.74 -14.73
CA GLN A 216 -11.63 6.39 -15.29
C GLN A 216 -10.21 5.84 -15.10
N ALA A 217 -9.18 6.63 -15.32
CA ALA A 217 -7.80 6.25 -15.09
C ALA A 217 -7.51 6.03 -13.58
N ASP A 218 -8.05 6.88 -12.71
CA ASP A 218 -7.92 6.75 -11.26
C ASP A 218 -8.61 5.48 -10.74
N LEU A 219 -9.77 5.09 -11.32
CA LEU A 219 -10.45 3.83 -10.99
C LEU A 219 -9.63 2.62 -11.43
N ALA A 220 -9.07 2.63 -12.66
CA ALA A 220 -8.19 1.57 -13.12
C ALA A 220 -6.99 1.39 -12.17
N TYR A 221 -6.34 2.49 -11.80
CA TYR A 221 -5.25 2.49 -10.82
C TYR A 221 -5.68 1.94 -9.45
N ALA A 222 -6.85 2.37 -8.94
CA ALA A 222 -7.37 1.89 -7.66
C ALA A 222 -7.70 0.39 -7.66
N MET A 223 -8.04 -0.18 -8.83
CA MET A 223 -8.19 -1.62 -9.03
C MET A 223 -6.86 -2.35 -9.26
N GLY A 224 -5.73 -1.63 -9.38
CA GLY A 224 -4.42 -2.21 -9.68
C GLY A 224 -4.27 -2.67 -11.12
N GLN A 225 -4.94 -2.00 -12.05
CA GLN A 225 -4.87 -2.24 -13.49
C GLN A 225 -4.14 -1.08 -14.18
N GLU A 226 -3.41 -1.38 -15.24
CA GLU A 226 -2.64 -0.36 -15.97
C GLU A 226 -3.54 0.48 -16.88
N THR A 227 -4.58 -0.12 -17.44
CA THR A 227 -5.53 0.52 -18.36
C THR A 227 -6.93 -0.04 -18.17
N GLY A 228 -7.93 0.75 -18.49
CA GLY A 228 -9.35 0.32 -18.49
C GLY A 228 -10.27 1.53 -18.66
N VAL A 229 -11.30 1.37 -19.45
CA VAL A 229 -12.40 2.35 -19.58
C VAL A 229 -13.62 1.75 -18.92
N TYR A 230 -14.09 2.40 -17.85
CA TYR A 230 -15.19 1.92 -17.04
C TYR A 230 -16.35 2.89 -17.02
N ARG A 231 -17.54 2.36 -16.87
CA ARG A 231 -18.78 3.09 -16.60
C ARG A 231 -19.42 2.51 -15.35
N THR A 232 -19.96 3.39 -14.51
CA THR A 232 -20.63 2.93 -13.29
C THR A 232 -22.06 2.47 -13.61
N LYS A 233 -22.56 1.51 -12.79
CA LYS A 233 -23.98 1.11 -12.80
C LYS A 233 -24.85 1.99 -11.89
N ALA A 234 -24.29 3.11 -11.38
CA ALA A 234 -25.00 4.03 -10.52
C ALA A 234 -26.01 4.86 -11.35
N GLU A 235 -27.25 4.42 -11.40
CA GLU A 235 -28.34 5.13 -12.11
C GLU A 235 -28.92 6.27 -11.26
N GLU A 236 -28.85 6.15 -9.93
CA GLU A 236 -29.40 7.10 -8.97
C GLU A 236 -28.31 7.73 -8.11
N LEU A 237 -28.58 8.96 -7.67
CA LEU A 237 -27.69 9.65 -6.72
C LEU A 237 -27.73 8.95 -5.36
N PRO A 238 -26.60 8.86 -4.63
CA PRO A 238 -26.55 8.18 -3.33
C PRO A 238 -27.55 8.80 -2.33
N ALA A 239 -28.17 7.93 -1.55
CA ALA A 239 -29.08 8.35 -0.47
C ALA A 239 -28.25 8.95 0.70
N ALA A 240 -28.88 9.85 1.47
CA ALA A 240 -28.24 10.39 2.65
C ALA A 240 -27.93 9.28 3.68
N PRO A 241 -26.69 9.17 4.19
CA PRO A 241 -26.33 8.16 5.17
C PRO A 241 -26.98 8.41 6.53
N SER A 242 -27.11 7.36 7.34
CA SER A 242 -27.60 7.49 8.72
C SER A 242 -26.58 8.23 9.59
N PRO A 243 -27.03 9.04 10.56
CA PRO A 243 -26.16 9.79 11.46
C PRO A 243 -25.25 8.85 12.28
N VAL A 244 -23.99 9.23 12.46
CA VAL A 244 -22.99 8.45 13.18
C VAL A 244 -22.65 9.12 14.50
N SER A 245 -22.73 8.35 15.61
CA SER A 245 -22.31 8.82 16.93
C SER A 245 -20.77 8.88 17.03
N LEU A 246 -20.23 10.04 17.43
CA LEU A 246 -18.79 10.22 17.66
C LEU A 246 -18.24 9.25 18.70
N SER A 247 -18.98 9.01 19.80
CA SER A 247 -18.56 8.12 20.89
C SER A 247 -18.45 6.68 20.41
N GLU A 248 -19.43 6.20 19.66
CA GLU A 248 -19.44 4.84 19.09
C GLU A 248 -18.32 4.64 18.07
N ALA A 249 -18.17 5.60 17.14
CA ALA A 249 -17.10 5.56 16.13
C ALA A 249 -15.72 5.52 16.79
N MET A 250 -15.52 6.32 17.85
CA MET A 250 -14.27 6.36 18.60
C MET A 250 -14.00 5.06 19.34
N ALA A 251 -14.99 4.53 20.08
CA ALA A 251 -14.85 3.27 20.83
C ALA A 251 -14.54 2.10 19.88
N TYR A 252 -15.25 2.03 18.77
CA TYR A 252 -15.03 1.00 17.75
C TYR A 252 -13.61 1.07 17.15
N ALA A 253 -13.16 2.25 16.77
CA ALA A 253 -11.83 2.45 16.20
C ALA A 253 -10.71 2.06 17.17
N MET A 254 -10.84 2.40 18.45
CA MET A 254 -9.84 2.06 19.47
C MET A 254 -9.71 0.54 19.69
N ALA A 255 -10.76 -0.22 19.43
CA ALA A 255 -10.76 -1.68 19.55
C ALA A 255 -10.35 -2.40 18.25
N HIS A 256 -10.69 -1.85 17.05
CA HIS A 256 -10.65 -2.62 15.82
C HIS A 256 -9.75 -2.01 14.73
N ARG A 257 -9.21 -0.80 14.91
CA ARG A 257 -8.40 -0.16 13.87
C ARG A 257 -7.08 -0.90 13.65
N PRO A 258 -6.84 -1.52 12.47
CA PRO A 258 -5.66 -2.35 12.23
C PRO A 258 -4.34 -1.60 12.41
N LEU A 259 -4.28 -0.31 12.02
CA LEU A 259 -3.12 0.54 12.21
C LEU A 259 -2.71 0.65 13.70
N LEU A 260 -3.69 0.76 14.61
CA LEU A 260 -3.45 0.82 16.05
C LEU A 260 -3.02 -0.53 16.59
N LEU A 261 -3.68 -1.60 16.17
CA LEU A 261 -3.35 -2.98 16.57
C LEU A 261 -1.93 -3.37 16.12
N ALA A 262 -1.53 -2.96 14.91
CA ALA A 262 -0.17 -3.14 14.42
C ALA A 262 0.86 -2.42 15.30
N ALA A 263 0.59 -1.17 15.68
CA ALA A 263 1.48 -0.40 16.56
C ALA A 263 1.59 -1.02 17.96
N GLN A 264 0.49 -1.51 18.52
CA GLN A 264 0.49 -2.22 19.82
C GLN A 264 1.30 -3.53 19.75
N ALA A 265 1.22 -4.25 18.63
CA ALA A 265 2.02 -5.45 18.43
C ALA A 265 3.52 -5.13 18.37
N ARG A 266 3.92 -4.01 17.71
CA ARG A 266 5.32 -3.54 17.70
C ARG A 266 5.80 -3.10 19.10
N ASP A 267 4.94 -2.47 19.88
CA ASP A 267 5.28 -2.11 21.27
C ASP A 267 5.55 -3.37 22.11
N ARG A 268 4.74 -4.42 21.96
CA ARG A 268 4.98 -5.73 22.62
C ARG A 268 6.26 -6.41 22.11
N GLU A 269 6.54 -6.34 20.80
CA GLU A 269 7.79 -6.83 20.21
C GLU A 269 9.00 -6.14 20.86
N ALA A 270 8.98 -4.81 20.95
CA ALA A 270 10.07 -4.02 21.52
C ALA A 270 10.30 -4.33 23.01
N ARG A 271 9.25 -4.58 23.78
CA ARG A 271 9.38 -5.01 25.19
C ARG A 271 10.06 -6.38 25.27
N ASN A 272 9.62 -7.35 24.49
CA ASN A 272 10.25 -8.67 24.46
C ASN A 272 11.73 -8.59 24.04
N ARG A 273 12.07 -7.62 23.17
CA ARG A 273 13.46 -7.38 22.80
C ARG A 273 14.32 -6.89 23.96
N VAL A 274 13.77 -6.05 24.85
CA VAL A 274 14.45 -5.64 26.08
C VAL A 274 14.76 -6.87 26.95
N ASP A 275 13.78 -7.75 27.14
CA ASP A 275 13.95 -8.94 27.96
C ASP A 275 14.91 -9.94 27.31
N GLU A 276 14.87 -10.10 25.99
CA GLU A 276 15.84 -10.91 25.23
C GLU A 276 17.29 -10.45 25.46
N VAL A 277 17.53 -9.13 25.38
CA VAL A 277 18.87 -8.59 25.62
C VAL A 277 19.31 -8.76 27.06
N ARG A 278 18.42 -8.53 28.02
CA ARG A 278 18.72 -8.73 29.45
C ARG A 278 19.14 -10.17 29.77
N THR A 279 18.53 -11.15 29.11
CA THR A 279 18.84 -12.57 29.35
C THR A 279 20.23 -12.97 28.84
N ARG A 280 20.94 -12.14 28.09
CA ARG A 280 22.34 -12.36 27.73
C ARG A 280 23.30 -12.34 28.94
N ASN A 281 22.90 -11.73 30.05
CA ASN A 281 23.65 -11.77 31.31
C ASN A 281 23.52 -13.12 32.05
N TYR A 282 22.59 -13.99 31.65
CA TYR A 282 22.36 -15.24 32.31
C TYR A 282 23.25 -16.35 31.76
N PRO A 283 23.58 -17.36 32.58
CA PRO A 283 24.28 -18.55 32.09
C PRO A 283 23.52 -19.19 30.94
N HIS A 284 24.24 -19.88 30.06
CA HIS A 284 23.63 -20.75 29.06
C HIS A 284 24.32 -22.10 29.07
N LEU A 285 23.52 -23.15 28.89
CA LEU A 285 23.94 -24.54 28.92
C LEU A 285 23.68 -25.14 27.54
N SER A 286 24.74 -25.63 26.91
CA SER A 286 24.67 -26.27 25.60
C SER A 286 25.26 -27.69 25.63
N LEU A 287 24.71 -28.56 24.83
CA LEU A 287 25.28 -29.85 24.44
C LEU A 287 26.08 -29.64 23.17
N PHE A 288 27.26 -30.22 23.09
CA PHE A 288 28.05 -30.25 21.88
C PHE A 288 28.59 -31.65 21.59
N ALA A 289 28.71 -31.96 20.31
CA ALA A 289 29.43 -33.13 19.84
C ALA A 289 30.15 -32.72 18.55
N GLN A 290 31.45 -32.99 18.52
CA GLN A 290 32.26 -32.64 17.35
C GLN A 290 33.28 -33.73 17.05
N GLY A 291 33.47 -33.93 15.75
CA GLY A 291 34.46 -34.87 15.22
C GLY A 291 35.57 -34.09 14.54
N TYR A 292 36.78 -34.59 14.66
CA TYR A 292 37.93 -34.08 13.91
C TYR A 292 38.49 -35.26 13.09
N LEU A 293 38.41 -35.13 11.79
CA LEU A 293 38.96 -36.05 10.84
C LEU A 293 40.12 -35.36 10.11
N LEU A 294 41.34 -35.71 10.46
CA LEU A 294 42.55 -35.12 9.89
C LEU A 294 43.14 -36.07 8.88
N TRP A 295 43.40 -35.67 7.66
CA TRP A 295 44.11 -36.41 6.64
C TRP A 295 45.12 -35.52 5.89
N GLY A 296 46.01 -36.15 5.10
CA GLY A 296 47.05 -35.43 4.38
C GLY A 296 48.28 -35.08 5.21
N VAL A 297 48.45 -35.66 6.42
CA VAL A 297 49.67 -35.51 7.21
C VAL A 297 50.71 -36.51 6.63
N PRO A 298 51.89 -36.04 6.20
CA PRO A 298 52.93 -36.91 5.64
C PRO A 298 53.36 -37.98 6.62
N ALA A 299 53.60 -39.19 6.10
CA ALA A 299 54.06 -40.36 6.87
C ALA A 299 55.35 -40.09 7.68
N THR A 300 56.20 -39.22 7.19
CA THR A 300 57.44 -38.79 7.88
C THR A 300 57.22 -38.10 9.22
N ILE A 301 56.04 -37.46 9.41
CA ILE A 301 55.67 -36.80 10.67
C ILE A 301 54.90 -37.74 11.61
N SER A 302 54.15 -38.65 11.06
CA SER A 302 53.28 -39.55 11.81
C SER A 302 53.91 -40.88 12.27
N GLY A 303 55.13 -41.19 11.76
CA GLY A 303 55.76 -42.51 11.99
C GLY A 303 55.04 -43.66 11.28
N ALA A 304 54.10 -43.37 10.37
CA ALA A 304 53.37 -44.33 9.58
C ALA A 304 54.20 -44.81 8.36
N PRO A 305 53.92 -45.97 7.77
CA PRO A 305 54.63 -46.46 6.56
C PRO A 305 54.57 -45.44 5.42
N ALA A 306 55.66 -45.31 4.66
CA ALA A 306 55.76 -44.42 3.52
C ALA A 306 54.60 -44.66 2.52
N GLY A 307 53.86 -43.62 2.20
CA GLY A 307 52.70 -43.67 1.29
C GLY A 307 51.33 -43.79 1.95
N SER A 308 51.23 -43.92 3.28
CA SER A 308 49.99 -43.86 4.03
C SER A 308 49.80 -42.46 4.62
N GLY A 309 48.74 -41.72 4.26
CA GLY A 309 48.34 -40.53 4.96
C GLY A 309 47.83 -40.87 6.37
N LEU A 310 48.20 -40.09 7.39
CA LEU A 310 47.63 -40.27 8.73
C LEU A 310 46.16 -39.87 8.73
N PHE A 311 45.28 -40.80 9.08
CA PHE A 311 43.89 -40.56 9.34
C PHE A 311 43.66 -40.68 10.87
N LEU A 312 43.38 -39.54 11.51
CA LEU A 312 43.12 -39.48 12.96
C LEU A 312 41.67 -39.07 13.20
N PRO A 313 40.75 -40.01 13.40
CA PRO A 313 39.42 -39.67 13.85
C PRO A 313 39.46 -39.36 15.36
N THR A 314 39.09 -38.16 15.72
CA THR A 314 38.88 -37.76 17.11
C THR A 314 37.46 -37.32 17.28
N PHE A 315 36.81 -37.83 18.32
CA PHE A 315 35.44 -37.44 18.67
C PHE A 315 35.43 -36.92 20.10
N GLN A 316 34.75 -35.79 20.31
CA GLN A 316 34.48 -35.25 21.63
C GLN A 316 33.02 -34.82 21.77
N SER A 317 32.46 -35.06 22.90
CA SER A 317 31.10 -34.59 23.25
C SER A 317 31.05 -34.20 24.71
N GLY A 318 30.16 -33.28 25.01
CA GLY A 318 30.04 -32.80 26.39
C GLY A 318 28.95 -31.76 26.56
N VAL A 319 28.88 -31.26 27.76
CA VAL A 319 27.99 -30.16 28.13
C VAL A 319 28.85 -28.96 28.51
N ALA A 320 28.53 -27.81 27.91
CA ALA A 320 29.24 -26.55 28.18
C ALA A 320 28.30 -25.58 28.91
N LEU A 321 28.71 -25.15 30.11
CA LEU A 321 28.05 -24.06 30.84
C LEU A 321 28.91 -22.79 30.61
N THR A 322 28.31 -21.81 29.94
CA THR A 322 28.97 -20.51 29.70
C THR A 322 28.28 -19.42 30.52
N VAL A 323 29.06 -18.70 31.31
CA VAL A 323 28.60 -17.59 32.15
C VAL A 323 29.36 -16.32 31.77
N PRO A 324 28.70 -15.30 31.18
CA PRO A 324 29.37 -14.04 30.88
C PRO A 324 29.61 -13.26 32.17
N ILE A 325 30.85 -13.21 32.62
CA ILE A 325 31.26 -12.49 33.86
C ILE A 325 31.47 -11.01 33.56
N PHE A 326 32.20 -10.70 32.50
CA PHE A 326 32.47 -9.33 32.07
C PHE A 326 32.64 -9.28 30.56
N VAL A 327 31.85 -8.44 29.91
CA VAL A 327 31.84 -8.22 28.45
C VAL A 327 32.00 -6.73 28.10
N GLY A 328 32.83 -6.01 28.86
CA GLY A 328 33.12 -4.60 28.58
C GLY A 328 31.92 -3.65 28.72
N GLY A 329 30.86 -4.02 29.43
CA GLY A 329 29.65 -3.19 29.55
C GLY A 329 28.66 -3.31 28.38
N GLU A 330 28.96 -4.12 27.35
CA GLU A 330 28.13 -4.28 26.14
C GLU A 330 26.65 -4.52 26.47
N ILE A 331 26.34 -5.51 27.30
CA ILE A 331 24.94 -5.90 27.60
C ILE A 331 24.19 -4.78 28.37
N VAL A 332 24.89 -4.00 29.19
CA VAL A 332 24.32 -2.85 29.91
C VAL A 332 23.87 -1.78 28.91
N HIS A 333 24.75 -1.41 27.98
CA HIS A 333 24.45 -0.39 26.97
C HIS A 333 23.43 -0.87 25.96
N GLU A 334 23.49 -2.14 25.49
CA GLU A 334 22.48 -2.72 24.63
C GLU A 334 21.08 -2.77 25.31
N THR A 335 21.06 -3.09 26.61
CA THR A 335 19.80 -3.08 27.39
C THR A 335 19.21 -1.68 27.46
N GLU A 336 20.03 -0.67 27.68
CA GLU A 336 19.59 0.72 27.72
C GLU A 336 19.11 1.18 26.35
N GLN A 337 19.83 0.84 25.28
CA GLN A 337 19.39 1.09 23.91
C GLN A 337 18.03 0.46 23.64
N ALA A 338 17.85 -0.83 23.95
CA ALA A 338 16.60 -1.55 23.76
C ALA A 338 15.44 -0.92 24.56
N ARG A 339 15.71 -0.43 25.79
CA ARG A 339 14.71 0.31 26.58
C ARG A 339 14.28 1.61 25.92
N MET A 340 15.22 2.40 25.37
CA MET A 340 14.91 3.64 24.66
C MET A 340 14.11 3.35 23.40
N GLU A 341 14.44 2.30 22.67
CA GLU A 341 13.68 1.84 21.49
C GLU A 341 12.26 1.41 21.87
N SER A 342 12.10 0.69 22.98
CA SER A 342 10.77 0.31 23.51
C SER A 342 9.93 1.54 23.87
N ARG A 343 10.52 2.52 24.58
CA ARG A 343 9.84 3.81 24.87
C ARG A 343 9.44 4.54 23.61
N ARG A 344 10.30 4.57 22.59
CA ARG A 344 9.99 5.16 21.29
C ARG A 344 8.78 4.49 20.62
N GLU A 345 8.68 3.16 20.64
CA GLU A 345 7.54 2.45 20.04
C GLU A 345 6.24 2.68 20.85
N SER A 346 6.33 2.80 22.17
CA SER A 346 5.20 3.17 23.02
C SER A 346 4.67 4.59 22.70
N GLU A 347 5.57 5.58 22.53
CA GLU A 347 5.16 6.94 22.12
C GLU A 347 4.62 6.99 20.70
N LYS A 348 5.13 6.19 19.76
CA LYS A 348 4.52 6.03 18.43
C LYS A 348 3.09 5.50 18.50
N THR A 349 2.84 4.50 19.35
CA THR A 349 1.50 3.95 19.57
C THR A 349 0.56 5.02 20.12
N ARG A 350 1.03 5.83 21.08
CA ARG A 350 0.28 6.98 21.60
C ARG A 350 -0.03 8.02 20.52
N LEU A 351 0.95 8.35 19.68
CA LEU A 351 0.78 9.30 18.57
C LEU A 351 -0.27 8.80 17.55
N ILE A 352 -0.25 7.51 17.21
CA ILE A 352 -1.24 6.90 16.31
C ILE A 352 -2.64 6.99 16.92
N ARG A 353 -2.80 6.71 18.22
CA ARG A 353 -4.08 6.85 18.94
C ARG A 353 -4.62 8.29 18.87
N ILE A 354 -3.77 9.28 19.15
CA ILE A 354 -4.14 10.69 19.07
C ILE A 354 -4.54 11.09 17.64
N ARG A 355 -3.82 10.59 16.64
CA ARG A 355 -4.10 10.85 15.22
C ARG A 355 -5.46 10.29 14.80
N ILE A 356 -5.75 9.04 15.15
CA ILE A 356 -7.04 8.39 14.87
C ILE A 356 -8.17 9.18 15.53
N ALA A 357 -8.03 9.52 16.81
CA ALA A 357 -9.02 10.31 17.55
C ALA A 357 -9.31 11.67 16.90
N ARG A 358 -8.26 12.37 16.48
CA ARG A 358 -8.38 13.65 15.76
C ARG A 358 -9.08 13.47 14.42
N ASN A 359 -8.70 12.45 13.63
CA ASN A 359 -9.25 12.24 12.29
C ASN A 359 -10.74 11.88 12.35
N ILE A 360 -11.14 10.97 13.26
CA ILE A 360 -12.55 10.62 13.46
C ILE A 360 -13.36 11.86 13.84
N ARG A 361 -12.86 12.68 14.79
CA ARG A 361 -13.56 13.91 15.19
C ARG A 361 -13.73 14.86 14.02
N LYS A 362 -12.71 15.07 13.20
CA LYS A 362 -12.80 15.90 11.98
C LYS A 362 -13.84 15.34 11.02
N LEU A 363 -13.78 14.07 10.70
CA LEU A 363 -14.70 13.44 9.74
C LEU A 363 -16.17 13.50 10.20
N VAL A 364 -16.43 13.33 11.50
CA VAL A 364 -17.79 13.47 12.04
C VAL A 364 -18.28 14.93 11.94
N LEU A 365 -17.41 15.91 12.17
CA LEU A 365 -17.75 17.34 11.99
C LEU A 365 -17.97 17.67 10.51
N ASP A 366 -17.09 17.18 9.63
CA ASP A 366 -17.21 17.38 8.18
C ASP A 366 -18.51 16.73 7.64
N MET A 367 -18.85 15.53 8.12
CA MET A 367 -20.08 14.84 7.76
C MET A 367 -21.33 15.64 8.16
N LYS A 368 -21.37 16.13 9.41
CA LYS A 368 -22.48 16.97 9.88
C LYS A 368 -22.63 18.26 9.05
N THR A 369 -21.52 18.94 8.79
CA THR A 369 -21.53 20.16 7.95
C THR A 369 -22.00 19.84 6.53
N GLN A 370 -21.56 18.71 5.96
CA GLN A 370 -21.96 18.31 4.61
C GLN A 370 -23.45 17.91 4.52
N GLU A 371 -24.01 17.27 5.56
CA GLU A 371 -25.43 16.96 5.67
C GLU A 371 -26.28 18.25 5.69
N GLU A 372 -25.87 19.25 6.50
CA GLU A 372 -26.52 20.56 6.56
C GLU A 372 -26.41 21.31 5.22
N THR A 373 -25.21 21.28 4.58
CA THR A 373 -24.98 21.87 3.26
C THR A 373 -25.86 21.25 2.21
N LEU A 374 -25.93 19.90 2.16
CA LEU A 374 -26.75 19.18 1.20
C LEU A 374 -28.23 19.56 1.32
N SER A 375 -28.76 19.67 2.54
CA SER A 375 -30.16 20.08 2.77
C SER A 375 -30.46 21.50 2.28
N LEU A 376 -29.45 22.39 2.32
CA LEU A 376 -29.55 23.74 1.78
C LEU A 376 -29.49 23.74 0.24
N ASP A 377 -28.59 22.94 -0.35
CA ASP A 377 -28.44 22.87 -1.80
C ASP A 377 -29.64 22.20 -2.47
N GLU A 378 -30.29 21.22 -1.83
CA GLU A 378 -31.57 20.67 -2.30
C GLU A 378 -32.65 21.75 -2.40
N ARG A 379 -32.82 22.57 -1.34
CA ARG A 379 -33.77 23.70 -1.35
C ARG A 379 -33.38 24.77 -2.36
N ARG A 380 -32.09 25.04 -2.51
CA ARG A 380 -31.57 26.00 -3.49
C ARG A 380 -31.86 25.58 -4.92
N PHE A 381 -31.66 24.30 -5.22
CA PHE A 381 -31.97 23.74 -6.53
C PHE A 381 -33.46 23.88 -6.86
N GLU A 382 -34.36 23.52 -5.95
CA GLU A 382 -35.81 23.66 -6.17
C GLU A 382 -36.25 25.12 -6.30
N ASN A 383 -35.65 26.03 -5.51
CA ASN A 383 -35.91 27.46 -5.62
C ASN A 383 -35.41 28.02 -6.96
N ALA A 384 -34.19 27.64 -7.39
CA ALA A 384 -33.64 28.06 -8.68
C ALA A 384 -34.48 27.58 -9.85
N ARG A 385 -34.95 26.32 -9.79
CA ARG A 385 -35.84 25.73 -10.78
C ARG A 385 -37.19 26.46 -10.89
N THR A 386 -37.78 26.77 -9.76
CA THR A 386 -39.03 27.53 -9.69
C THR A 386 -38.84 28.95 -10.19
N ASN A 387 -37.75 29.66 -9.75
CA ASN A 387 -37.43 31.00 -10.19
C ASN A 387 -37.23 31.07 -11.70
N LEU A 388 -36.46 30.17 -12.30
CA LEU A 388 -36.26 30.12 -13.75
C LEU A 388 -37.61 30.01 -14.48
N SER A 389 -38.51 29.09 -14.07
CA SER A 389 -39.83 28.93 -14.68
C SER A 389 -40.67 30.19 -14.63
N LEU A 390 -40.61 30.97 -13.51
CA LEU A 390 -41.31 32.23 -13.39
C LEU A 390 -40.69 33.32 -14.26
N VAL A 391 -39.37 33.42 -14.28
CA VAL A 391 -38.62 34.40 -15.08
C VAL A 391 -38.83 34.16 -16.56
N GLU A 392 -38.79 32.93 -17.05
CA GLU A 392 -39.08 32.59 -18.45
C GLU A 392 -40.47 32.99 -18.90
N LYS A 393 -41.50 32.81 -18.04
CA LYS A 393 -42.87 33.26 -18.32
C LYS A 393 -42.99 34.76 -18.41
N ARG A 394 -42.22 35.51 -17.58
CA ARG A 394 -42.15 37.01 -17.60
C ARG A 394 -41.39 37.48 -18.80
N PHE A 395 -40.26 36.85 -19.09
CA PHE A 395 -39.41 37.19 -20.24
C PHE A 395 -40.15 36.98 -21.59
N SER A 396 -40.91 35.91 -21.72
CA SER A 396 -41.70 35.68 -22.92
C SER A 396 -42.77 36.76 -23.16
N ARG A 397 -43.20 37.45 -22.08
CA ARG A 397 -44.19 38.56 -22.12
C ARG A 397 -43.49 39.93 -22.21
N GLY A 398 -42.16 40.02 -22.26
CA GLY A 398 -41.42 41.27 -22.27
C GLY A 398 -41.38 42.05 -20.93
N LEU A 399 -41.72 41.37 -19.83
CA LEU A 399 -41.80 42.00 -18.49
C LEU A 399 -40.48 42.02 -17.70
N VAL A 400 -39.46 41.28 -18.19
CA VAL A 400 -38.09 41.29 -17.65
C VAL A 400 -37.10 41.29 -18.79
N ASP A 401 -35.88 41.74 -18.54
CA ASP A 401 -34.78 41.78 -19.50
C ASP A 401 -34.09 40.41 -19.69
N GLY A 402 -33.26 40.32 -20.71
CA GLY A 402 -32.51 39.08 -21.02
C GLY A 402 -31.47 38.74 -19.96
N VAL A 403 -30.91 39.74 -19.26
CA VAL A 403 -29.91 39.53 -18.20
C VAL A 403 -30.53 38.78 -17.01
N THR A 404 -31.73 39.19 -16.57
CA THR A 404 -32.48 38.53 -15.49
C THR A 404 -32.77 37.05 -15.84
N ALA A 405 -33.14 36.77 -17.09
CA ALA A 405 -33.38 35.38 -17.54
C ALA A 405 -32.08 34.57 -17.54
N LEU A 406 -30.98 35.16 -17.97
CA LEU A 406 -29.66 34.51 -18.01
C LEU A 406 -29.14 34.21 -16.60
N ASP A 407 -29.30 35.14 -15.64
CA ASP A 407 -28.90 34.95 -14.25
C ASP A 407 -29.67 33.78 -13.61
N ALA A 408 -30.99 33.71 -13.81
CA ALA A 408 -31.82 32.64 -13.30
C ALA A 408 -31.40 31.28 -13.86
N GLN A 409 -31.05 31.23 -15.16
CA GLN A 409 -30.55 30.02 -15.80
C GLN A 409 -29.17 29.60 -15.29
N THR A 410 -28.25 30.55 -15.17
CA THR A 410 -26.91 30.32 -14.61
C THR A 410 -26.99 29.75 -13.21
N GLU A 411 -27.89 30.29 -12.37
CA GLU A 411 -28.09 29.78 -11.01
C GLU A 411 -28.67 28.36 -10.98
N LEU A 412 -29.61 28.02 -11.86
CA LEU A 412 -30.12 26.66 -11.96
C LEU A 412 -29.03 25.65 -12.38
N ILE A 413 -28.22 25.98 -13.37
CA ILE A 413 -27.09 25.14 -13.79
C ILE A 413 -26.12 24.92 -12.62
N ALA A 414 -25.70 26.02 -11.99
CA ALA A 414 -24.78 25.96 -10.86
C ALA A 414 -25.33 25.18 -9.65
N SER A 415 -26.61 25.35 -9.31
CA SER A 415 -27.25 24.64 -8.20
C SER A 415 -27.38 23.13 -8.47
N ARG A 416 -27.66 22.73 -9.72
CA ARG A 416 -27.70 21.32 -10.14
C ARG A 416 -26.34 20.65 -10.00
N GLU A 417 -25.28 21.31 -10.49
CA GLU A 417 -23.91 20.77 -10.39
C GLU A 417 -23.46 20.62 -8.94
N ARG A 418 -23.77 21.61 -8.08
CA ARG A 418 -23.46 21.55 -6.64
C ARG A 418 -24.20 20.40 -5.97
N LEU A 419 -25.47 20.25 -6.19
CA LEU A 419 -26.27 19.18 -5.59
C LEU A 419 -25.67 17.78 -5.90
N VAL A 420 -25.30 17.53 -7.16
CA VAL A 420 -24.64 16.30 -7.56
C VAL A 420 -23.30 16.14 -6.81
N ALA A 421 -22.45 17.14 -6.85
CA ALA A 421 -21.13 17.09 -6.22
C ALA A 421 -21.22 16.87 -4.71
N ASP A 422 -22.16 17.54 -4.03
CA ASP A 422 -22.28 17.49 -2.57
C ASP A 422 -22.87 16.18 -2.06
N ARG A 423 -23.75 15.52 -2.84
CA ARG A 423 -24.21 14.15 -2.51
C ARG A 423 -23.06 13.14 -2.53
N TYR A 424 -22.24 13.15 -3.58
CA TYR A 424 -21.09 12.25 -3.65
C TYR A 424 -20.00 12.61 -2.64
N ARG A 425 -19.81 13.88 -2.33
CA ARG A 425 -18.88 14.31 -1.27
C ARG A 425 -19.28 13.77 0.09
N LEU A 426 -20.58 13.74 0.42
CA LEU A 426 -21.09 13.15 1.66
C LEU A 426 -20.75 11.65 1.74
N GLU A 427 -20.93 10.89 0.64
CA GLU A 427 -20.58 9.47 0.60
C GLU A 427 -19.08 9.24 0.74
N MET A 428 -18.25 10.04 0.07
CA MET A 428 -16.78 9.96 0.23
C MET A 428 -16.31 10.27 1.66
N ILE A 429 -16.96 11.20 2.36
CA ILE A 429 -16.68 11.48 3.80
C ILE A 429 -17.04 10.25 4.63
N ARG A 430 -18.15 9.58 4.35
CA ARG A 430 -18.58 8.35 5.02
C ARG A 430 -17.58 7.23 4.80
N GLU A 431 -17.13 7.00 3.56
CA GLU A 431 -16.10 6.01 3.25
C GLU A 431 -14.77 6.31 3.99
N ALA A 432 -14.43 7.61 4.13
CA ALA A 432 -13.27 8.02 4.92
C ALA A 432 -13.45 7.70 6.42
N LEU A 433 -14.65 7.89 6.96
CA LEU A 433 -14.98 7.56 8.35
C LEU A 433 -14.95 6.06 8.59
N ASP A 434 -15.52 5.25 7.68
CA ASP A 434 -15.47 3.79 7.74
C ASP A 434 -14.03 3.27 7.72
N ARG A 435 -13.16 3.87 6.89
CA ARG A 435 -11.73 3.58 6.90
C ARG A 435 -11.08 3.93 8.23
N GLU A 436 -11.31 5.14 8.77
CA GLU A 436 -10.69 5.58 10.03
C GLU A 436 -11.22 4.80 11.24
N THR A 437 -12.42 4.27 11.19
CA THR A 437 -12.97 3.39 12.23
C THR A 437 -12.56 1.92 12.04
N GLY A 438 -12.26 1.49 10.82
CA GLY A 438 -12.00 0.09 10.49
C GLY A 438 -13.28 -0.76 10.31
N ARG A 439 -14.46 -0.13 10.12
CA ARG A 439 -15.76 -0.85 10.13
C ARG A 439 -15.99 -1.80 8.96
N ARG A 440 -15.39 -1.60 7.79
CA ARG A 440 -15.69 -2.38 6.58
C ARG A 440 -14.52 -3.27 6.10
N VAL A 441 -13.81 -3.92 7.01
CA VAL A 441 -12.72 -4.87 6.68
C VAL A 441 -13.20 -6.32 6.61
N GLY A 442 -14.46 -6.61 6.98
CA GLY A 442 -15.00 -7.96 6.95
C GLY A 442 -15.54 -8.34 5.57
N PHE A 443 -14.73 -9.04 4.79
CA PHE A 443 -15.10 -9.95 3.71
C PHE A 443 -14.54 -11.34 4.01
#